data_03d85c3e64fbfa15598695112ad9f5d4
#
_entry.id   03d85c3e64fbfa15598695112ad9f5d4
#
_cell.length_a   1.000
_cell.length_b   1.000
_cell.length_c   1.000
_cell.angle_alpha   90.00
_cell.angle_beta   90.00
_cell.angle_gamma   90.00
#
_symmetry.space_group_name_H-M   'P 1'
#
loop_
_entity.id
_entity.type
_entity.pdbx_description
1 polymer ?
#
loop_
_entity_poly.entity_id
_entity_poly.type
_entity_poly.pdbx_seq_one_letter_code
_entity_poly.pdbx_strand_id
1 'polypeptide(L)'
;MEFKDATAMSQAIREKRISSRELVEDAIQTIEKLNPLYNAVVSKQYETALAEADNLDRHGDEDKPFLGVPLLLKDLGQNESGQPSTSGSRLFKASIASQTDYFVQALKNMGFLILGRTNTPEFGFKNISDSSLHGPVKLPLDRTRNAGGSSGGA
;
A
#
# COMPACT_ATOMS: atom_id res chain seq x y z
N MET A 1 10.55 12.91 -0.71
CA MET A 1 11.83 12.48 -1.33
C MET A 1 11.57 11.91 -2.72
N GLU A 2 12.55 11.93 -3.64
CA GLU A 2 12.37 11.42 -5.00
C GLU A 2 13.37 10.29 -5.26
N PHE A 3 12.86 9.10 -5.52
CA PHE A 3 13.63 7.91 -5.90
C PHE A 3 13.14 7.40 -7.24
N LYS A 4 14.05 6.83 -8.03
CA LYS A 4 13.74 6.31 -9.35
C LYS A 4 12.75 5.12 -9.28
N ASP A 5 12.98 4.21 -8.34
CA ASP A 5 12.21 2.98 -8.15
C ASP A 5 12.45 2.36 -6.76
N ALA A 6 11.79 1.25 -6.47
CA ALA A 6 11.92 0.50 -5.23
C ALA A 6 13.35 -0.02 -4.98
N THR A 7 14.09 -0.33 -6.04
CA THR A 7 15.49 -0.76 -5.94
C THR A 7 16.38 0.37 -5.42
N ALA A 8 16.18 1.58 -5.96
CA ALA A 8 16.92 2.77 -5.49
C ALA A 8 16.58 3.12 -4.03
N MET A 9 15.32 2.92 -3.60
CA MET A 9 14.89 3.07 -2.21
C MET A 9 15.64 2.09 -1.30
N SER A 10 15.58 0.80 -1.62
CA SER A 10 16.26 -0.25 -0.84
C SER A 10 17.77 -0.04 -0.79
N GLN A 11 18.40 0.36 -1.90
CA GLN A 11 19.80 0.69 -1.92
C GLN A 11 20.15 1.86 -1.00
N ALA A 12 19.33 2.91 -0.97
CA ALA A 12 19.53 4.06 -0.10
C ALA A 12 19.48 3.68 1.40
N ILE A 13 18.60 2.73 1.77
CA ILE A 13 18.51 2.20 3.14
C ILE A 13 19.78 1.40 3.47
N ARG A 14 20.22 0.47 2.61
CA ARG A 14 21.45 -0.31 2.83
C ARG A 14 22.69 0.56 2.95
N GLU A 15 22.77 1.62 2.15
CA GLU A 15 23.85 2.61 2.21
C GLU A 15 23.72 3.59 3.41
N LYS A 16 22.68 3.42 4.25
CA LYS A 16 22.39 4.27 5.41
C LYS A 16 22.26 5.76 5.07
N ARG A 17 21.82 6.05 3.84
CA ARG A 17 21.51 7.42 3.40
C ARG A 17 20.13 7.87 3.88
N ILE A 18 19.27 6.91 4.19
CA ILE A 18 17.93 7.09 4.75
C ILE A 18 17.58 5.86 5.60
N SER A 19 16.78 6.01 6.64
CA SER A 19 16.20 4.89 7.39
C SER A 19 14.90 4.39 6.75
N SER A 20 14.52 3.14 7.09
CA SER A 20 13.22 2.60 6.71
C SER A 20 12.08 3.46 7.26
N ARG A 21 12.24 3.95 8.50
CA ARG A 21 11.27 4.83 9.15
C ARG A 21 11.07 6.14 8.39
N GLU A 22 12.15 6.84 8.03
CA GLU A 22 12.06 8.10 7.27
C GLU A 22 11.37 7.91 5.92
N LEU A 23 11.64 6.79 5.24
CA LEU A 23 11.01 6.48 3.95
C LEU A 23 9.51 6.19 4.11
N VAL A 24 9.11 5.46 5.16
CA VAL A 24 7.70 5.22 5.49
C VAL A 24 6.98 6.52 5.87
N GLU A 25 7.61 7.38 6.66
CA GLU A 25 7.04 8.70 7.04
C GLU A 25 6.83 9.60 5.82
N ASP A 26 7.78 9.65 4.88
CA ASP A 26 7.64 10.40 3.62
C ASP A 26 6.49 9.86 2.76
N ALA A 27 6.35 8.53 2.66
CA ALA A 27 5.25 7.88 1.96
C ALA A 27 3.89 8.19 2.62
N ILE A 28 3.81 8.13 3.94
CA ILE A 28 2.60 8.50 4.70
C ILE A 28 2.21 9.95 4.44
N GLN A 29 3.16 10.89 4.54
CA GLN A 29 2.91 12.31 4.28
C GLN A 29 2.40 12.53 2.86
N THR A 30 2.96 11.83 1.88
CA THR A 30 2.53 11.89 0.48
C THR A 30 1.10 11.37 0.33
N ILE A 31 0.77 10.23 0.95
CA ILE A 31 -0.59 9.68 0.93
C ILE A 31 -1.57 10.67 1.58
N GLU A 32 -1.28 11.18 2.77
CA GLU A 32 -2.19 12.09 3.47
C GLU A 32 -2.44 13.40 2.70
N LYS A 33 -1.43 13.90 2.01
CA LYS A 33 -1.53 15.09 1.17
C LYS A 33 -2.35 14.85 -0.11
N LEU A 34 -2.14 13.71 -0.78
CA LEU A 34 -2.66 13.46 -2.13
C LEU A 34 -3.97 12.66 -2.13
N ASN A 35 -4.15 11.75 -1.19
CA ASN A 35 -5.29 10.86 -1.19
C ASN A 35 -6.66 11.55 -1.12
N PRO A 36 -6.83 12.68 -0.41
CA PRO A 36 -8.09 13.45 -0.47
C PRO A 36 -8.47 13.94 -1.88
N LEU A 37 -7.49 14.07 -2.77
CA LEU A 37 -7.70 14.51 -4.15
C LEU A 37 -8.01 13.35 -5.09
N TYR A 38 -7.41 12.18 -4.83
CA TYR A 38 -7.41 11.05 -5.77
C TYR A 38 -8.22 9.85 -5.32
N ASN A 39 -8.43 9.67 -4.02
CA ASN A 39 -9.13 8.52 -3.43
C ASN A 39 -8.50 7.17 -3.81
N ALA A 40 -7.18 7.13 -3.85
CA ALA A 40 -6.41 5.96 -4.24
C ALA A 40 -6.24 4.94 -3.11
N VAL A 41 -6.09 5.41 -1.86
CA VAL A 41 -5.85 4.58 -0.67
C VAL A 41 -7.12 4.54 0.18
N VAL A 42 -7.62 3.34 0.49
CA VAL A 42 -8.91 3.12 1.16
C VAL A 42 -8.79 2.49 2.56
N SER A 43 -7.65 1.93 2.89
CA SER A 43 -7.33 1.42 4.22
C SER A 43 -5.88 1.76 4.57
N LYS A 44 -5.62 2.07 5.84
CA LYS A 44 -4.34 2.55 6.33
C LYS A 44 -3.92 1.71 7.55
N GLN A 45 -2.64 1.30 7.61
CA GLN A 45 -2.04 0.59 8.75
C GLN A 45 -0.70 1.23 9.15
N TYR A 46 -0.67 2.56 9.24
CA TYR A 46 0.54 3.34 9.43
C TYR A 46 1.29 3.03 10.71
N GLU A 47 0.58 2.84 11.83
CA GLU A 47 1.20 2.52 13.13
C GLU A 47 1.97 1.21 13.05
N THR A 48 1.39 0.18 12.43
CA THR A 48 2.05 -1.11 12.20
C THR A 48 3.27 -0.95 11.30
N ALA A 49 3.13 -0.23 10.19
CA ALA A 49 4.23 0.01 9.25
C ALA A 49 5.40 0.77 9.89
N LEU A 50 5.12 1.79 10.71
CA LEU A 50 6.14 2.54 11.45
C LEU A 50 6.84 1.67 12.50
N ALA A 51 6.10 0.83 13.23
CA ALA A 51 6.69 -0.09 14.21
C ALA A 51 7.56 -1.16 13.52
N GLU A 52 7.13 -1.69 12.37
CA GLU A 52 7.92 -2.61 11.55
C GLU A 52 9.17 -1.92 11.00
N ALA A 53 9.08 -0.65 10.55
CA ALA A 53 10.21 0.15 10.09
C ALA A 53 11.25 0.36 11.19
N ASP A 54 10.83 0.76 12.40
CA ASP A 54 11.71 0.89 13.56
C ASP A 54 12.41 -0.42 13.93
N ASN A 55 11.73 -1.56 13.77
CA ASN A 55 12.33 -2.86 14.01
C ASN A 55 13.36 -3.21 12.95
N LEU A 56 13.07 -2.92 11.68
CA LEU A 56 14.03 -3.13 10.58
C LEU A 56 15.28 -2.27 10.73
N ASP A 57 15.13 -1.00 11.11
CA ASP A 57 16.26 -0.08 11.30
C ASP A 57 17.19 -0.52 12.45
N ARG A 58 16.66 -1.25 13.44
CA ARG A 58 17.44 -1.78 14.57
C ARG A 58 18.01 -3.18 14.34
N HIS A 59 17.28 -4.04 13.63
CA HIS A 59 17.52 -5.49 13.57
C HIS A 59 17.33 -6.07 12.17
N GLY A 60 17.20 -5.23 11.14
CA GLY A 60 16.87 -5.66 9.79
C GLY A 60 17.94 -6.56 9.18
N ASP A 61 17.47 -7.53 8.41
CA ASP A 61 18.31 -8.38 7.57
C ASP A 61 18.64 -7.63 6.28
N GLU A 62 19.89 -7.16 6.16
CA GLU A 62 20.34 -6.37 5.02
C GLU A 62 20.31 -7.13 3.68
N ASP A 63 20.20 -8.46 3.73
CA ASP A 63 20.12 -9.29 2.51
C ASP A 63 18.73 -9.28 1.85
N LYS A 64 17.70 -8.76 2.51
CA LYS A 64 16.36 -8.66 1.92
C LYS A 64 16.33 -7.69 0.74
N PRO A 65 15.85 -8.11 -0.46
CA PRO A 65 16.00 -7.33 -1.70
C PRO A 65 15.30 -5.96 -1.66
N PHE A 66 14.20 -5.81 -0.90
CA PHE A 66 13.43 -4.58 -0.77
C PHE A 66 13.28 -4.14 0.69
N LEU A 67 14.37 -4.28 1.45
CA LEU A 67 14.40 -3.93 2.88
C LEU A 67 13.84 -2.52 3.12
N GLY A 68 12.78 -2.42 3.92
CA GLY A 68 12.20 -1.16 4.38
C GLY A 68 11.42 -0.36 3.32
N VAL A 69 11.24 -0.90 2.12
CA VAL A 69 10.53 -0.21 1.04
C VAL A 69 9.02 -0.23 1.32
N PRO A 70 8.33 0.95 1.37
CA PRO A 70 6.90 1.02 1.58
C PRO A 70 6.11 0.50 0.38
N LEU A 71 5.01 -0.20 0.65
CA LEU A 71 4.13 -0.80 -0.35
C LEU A 71 2.66 -0.67 0.07
N LEU A 72 1.77 -0.56 -0.91
CA LEU A 72 0.33 -0.68 -0.73
C LEU A 72 -0.18 -1.96 -1.41
N LEU A 73 -1.04 -2.70 -0.73
CA LEU A 73 -1.73 -3.85 -1.29
C LEU A 73 -3.02 -3.41 -1.98
N LYS A 74 -3.46 -4.14 -2.98
CA LYS A 74 -4.79 -3.95 -3.56
C LYS A 74 -5.86 -4.53 -2.62
N ASP A 75 -6.99 -3.85 -2.46
CA ASP A 75 -8.13 -4.36 -1.66
C ASP A 75 -8.93 -5.45 -2.39
N LEU A 76 -8.20 -6.38 -3.05
CA LEU A 76 -8.76 -7.54 -3.75
C LEU A 76 -7.70 -8.63 -3.90
N GLY A 77 -7.94 -9.79 -3.28
CA GLY A 77 -7.10 -10.98 -3.44
C GLY A 77 -5.66 -10.83 -2.94
N GLN A 78 -5.43 -9.96 -1.96
CA GLN A 78 -4.14 -9.72 -1.33
C GLN A 78 -4.34 -9.60 0.19
N ASN A 79 -4.77 -10.69 0.84
CA ASN A 79 -5.13 -10.68 2.25
C ASN A 79 -3.89 -10.63 3.15
N GLU A 80 -3.99 -9.85 4.21
CA GLU A 80 -3.07 -9.82 5.33
C GLU A 80 -3.88 -10.04 6.62
N SER A 81 -3.48 -11.00 7.43
CA SER A 81 -4.19 -11.37 8.67
C SER A 81 -4.40 -10.16 9.58
N GLY A 82 -5.63 -10.01 10.09
CA GLY A 82 -6.00 -8.90 10.95
C GLY A 82 -6.32 -7.58 10.23
N GLN A 83 -6.15 -7.51 8.91
CA GLN A 83 -6.39 -6.30 8.12
C GLN A 83 -7.73 -6.37 7.36
N PRO A 84 -8.35 -5.20 7.04
CA PRO A 84 -9.55 -5.15 6.24
C PRO A 84 -9.39 -5.86 4.88
N SER A 85 -10.43 -6.58 4.45
CA SER A 85 -10.48 -7.27 3.16
C SER A 85 -11.88 -7.11 2.56
N THR A 86 -12.12 -5.96 1.91
CA THR A 86 -13.48 -5.59 1.51
C THR A 86 -13.82 -5.93 0.07
N SER A 87 -12.82 -6.19 -0.78
CA SER A 87 -13.00 -6.37 -2.24
C SER A 87 -13.80 -5.23 -2.88
N GLY A 88 -13.72 -4.01 -2.33
CA GLY A 88 -14.48 -2.86 -2.75
C GLY A 88 -16.00 -2.99 -2.54
N SER A 89 -16.48 -3.99 -1.79
CA SER A 89 -17.91 -4.30 -1.62
C SER A 89 -18.47 -3.83 -0.29
N ARG A 90 -19.66 -3.22 -0.32
CA ARG A 90 -20.42 -2.88 0.89
C ARG A 90 -20.81 -4.12 1.71
N LEU A 91 -20.96 -5.27 1.07
CA LEU A 91 -21.26 -6.53 1.72
C LEU A 91 -20.14 -6.95 2.69
N PHE A 92 -18.88 -6.69 2.30
CA PHE A 92 -17.68 -7.05 3.06
C PHE A 92 -17.02 -5.87 3.78
N LYS A 93 -17.73 -4.73 3.95
CA LYS A 93 -17.14 -3.51 4.58
C LYS A 93 -16.53 -3.74 5.97
N ALA A 94 -17.04 -4.74 6.72
CA ALA A 94 -16.53 -5.10 8.05
C ALA A 94 -15.70 -6.39 8.04
N SER A 95 -15.36 -6.92 6.86
CA SER A 95 -14.59 -8.14 6.73
C SER A 95 -13.12 -7.90 7.09
N ILE A 96 -12.59 -8.77 7.95
CA ILE A 96 -11.18 -8.81 8.35
C ILE A 96 -10.61 -10.14 7.87
N ALA A 97 -9.45 -10.10 7.22
CA ALA A 97 -8.77 -11.29 6.76
C ALA A 97 -8.28 -12.13 7.96
N SER A 98 -8.59 -13.44 7.95
CA SER A 98 -8.19 -14.38 9.01
C SER A 98 -6.78 -14.95 8.81
N GLN A 99 -6.23 -14.81 7.60
CA GLN A 99 -4.90 -15.33 7.26
C GLN A 99 -4.21 -14.40 6.24
N THR A 100 -2.88 -14.52 6.19
CA THR A 100 -2.06 -13.83 5.19
C THR A 100 -1.87 -14.74 3.97
N ASP A 101 -2.16 -14.22 2.79
CA ASP A 101 -1.96 -14.94 1.53
C ASP A 101 -0.45 -15.15 1.26
N TYR A 102 -0.10 -16.26 0.60
CA TYR A 102 1.30 -16.57 0.24
C TYR A 102 1.99 -15.44 -0.54
N PHE A 103 1.26 -14.79 -1.43
CA PHE A 103 1.77 -13.64 -2.19
C PHE A 103 2.18 -12.48 -1.26
N VAL A 104 1.32 -12.12 -0.31
CA VAL A 104 1.58 -11.04 0.67
C VAL A 104 2.73 -11.43 1.59
N GLN A 105 2.76 -12.71 2.04
CA GLN A 105 3.86 -13.21 2.84
C GLN A 105 5.20 -13.14 2.10
N ALA A 106 5.21 -13.46 0.80
CA ALA A 106 6.40 -13.33 -0.04
C ALA A 106 6.90 -11.88 -0.12
N LEU A 107 6.00 -10.91 -0.30
CA LEU A 107 6.35 -9.47 -0.28
C LEU A 107 6.97 -9.06 1.06
N LYS A 108 6.37 -9.46 2.18
CA LYS A 108 6.92 -9.19 3.53
C LYS A 108 8.28 -9.85 3.73
N ASN A 109 8.47 -11.07 3.25
CA ASN A 109 9.77 -11.78 3.31
C ASN A 109 10.85 -11.08 2.48
N MET A 110 10.48 -10.40 1.38
CA MET A 110 11.38 -9.56 0.59
C MET A 110 11.76 -8.25 1.28
N GLY A 111 11.11 -7.90 2.38
CA GLY A 111 11.41 -6.70 3.18
C GLY A 111 10.48 -5.52 2.95
N PHE A 112 9.43 -5.66 2.14
CA PHE A 112 8.44 -4.60 1.97
C PHE A 112 7.66 -4.32 3.27
N LEU A 113 7.36 -3.05 3.49
CA LEU A 113 6.51 -2.55 4.58
C LEU A 113 5.14 -2.16 4.04
N ILE A 114 4.09 -2.81 4.53
CA ILE A 114 2.75 -2.59 4.02
C ILE A 114 2.08 -1.41 4.74
N LEU A 115 1.74 -0.34 4.00
CA LEU A 115 1.15 0.89 4.54
C LEU A 115 -0.39 0.88 4.55
N GLY A 116 -1.00 -0.02 3.79
CA GLY A 116 -2.45 -0.08 3.67
C GLY A 116 -2.90 -0.68 2.35
N ARG A 117 -4.11 -0.30 1.90
CA ARG A 117 -4.73 -0.87 0.70
C ARG A 117 -5.17 0.18 -0.28
N THR A 118 -5.03 -0.12 -1.56
CA THR A 118 -5.49 0.71 -2.68
C THR A 118 -6.91 0.33 -3.11
N ASN A 119 -7.61 1.33 -3.64
CA ASN A 119 -8.97 1.23 -4.13
C ASN A 119 -9.08 0.32 -5.37
N THR A 120 -10.22 -0.39 -5.45
CA THR A 120 -10.54 -1.33 -6.52
C THR A 120 -12.04 -1.25 -6.84
N PRO A 121 -12.52 -1.59 -8.03
CA PRO A 121 -13.94 -1.81 -8.26
C PRO A 121 -14.44 -3.02 -7.46
N GLU A 122 -15.72 -3.04 -7.16
CA GLU A 122 -16.36 -4.14 -6.45
C GLU A 122 -16.06 -5.48 -7.15
N PHE A 123 -15.45 -6.42 -6.42
CA PHE A 123 -14.97 -7.73 -6.88
C PHE A 123 -14.07 -7.72 -8.13
N GLY A 124 -13.54 -6.56 -8.52
CA GLY A 124 -12.67 -6.44 -9.69
C GLY A 124 -13.40 -6.56 -11.04
N PHE A 125 -14.73 -6.57 -11.08
CA PHE A 125 -15.51 -6.85 -12.29
C PHE A 125 -15.57 -5.70 -13.30
N LYS A 126 -15.02 -4.55 -12.99
CA LYS A 126 -14.99 -3.39 -13.89
C LYS A 126 -13.56 -2.99 -14.25
N ASN A 127 -13.41 -2.36 -15.38
CA ASN A 127 -12.15 -1.71 -15.79
C ASN A 127 -12.07 -0.23 -15.36
N ILE A 128 -12.91 0.18 -14.40
CA ILE A 128 -12.88 1.48 -13.71
C ILE A 128 -13.01 1.25 -12.20
N SER A 129 -12.24 1.99 -11.38
CA SER A 129 -12.30 1.89 -9.92
C SER A 129 -13.27 2.92 -9.36
N ASP A 130 -14.50 2.46 -9.08
CA ASP A 130 -15.63 3.29 -8.63
C ASP A 130 -16.59 2.51 -7.72
N SER A 131 -16.07 1.73 -6.78
CA SER A 131 -16.92 0.92 -5.90
C SER A 131 -17.91 1.78 -5.10
N SER A 132 -19.09 1.21 -4.81
CA SER A 132 -20.11 1.88 -3.99
C SER A 132 -19.68 2.04 -2.52
N LEU A 133 -18.64 1.32 -2.09
CA LEU A 133 -18.07 1.41 -0.74
C LEU A 133 -17.12 2.59 -0.61
N HIS A 134 -16.22 2.77 -1.57
CA HIS A 134 -15.10 3.72 -1.47
C HIS A 134 -15.24 4.92 -2.41
N GLY A 135 -16.10 4.83 -3.44
CA GLY A 135 -16.22 5.84 -4.48
C GLY A 135 -15.12 5.75 -5.56
N PRO A 136 -15.14 6.69 -6.52
CA PRO A 136 -14.25 6.66 -7.67
C PRO A 136 -12.81 7.08 -7.34
N VAL A 137 -11.85 6.45 -7.99
CA VAL A 137 -10.45 6.92 -8.05
C VAL A 137 -10.32 7.96 -9.16
N LYS A 138 -9.70 9.09 -8.85
CA LYS A 138 -9.51 10.19 -9.81
C LYS A 138 -8.20 10.03 -10.57
N LEU A 139 -8.25 10.31 -11.89
CA LEU A 139 -7.04 10.31 -12.72
C LEU A 139 -6.13 11.51 -12.33
N PRO A 140 -4.84 11.32 -12.04
CA PRO A 140 -3.95 12.42 -11.63
C PRO A 140 -3.83 13.55 -12.67
N LEU A 141 -3.85 13.22 -13.95
CA LEU A 141 -3.73 14.19 -15.06
C LEU A 141 -5.03 14.94 -15.34
N ASP A 142 -6.19 14.37 -14.96
CA ASP A 142 -7.51 14.97 -15.14
C ASP A 142 -8.48 14.44 -14.08
N ARG A 143 -8.65 15.16 -13.00
CA ARG A 143 -9.48 14.75 -11.85
C ARG A 143 -10.98 14.69 -12.12
N THR A 144 -11.43 15.11 -13.29
CA THR A 144 -12.83 14.92 -13.74
C THR A 144 -13.08 13.51 -14.23
N ARG A 145 -12.00 12.75 -14.52
CA ARG A 145 -12.03 11.38 -15.05
C ARG A 145 -11.63 10.35 -13.99
N ASN A 146 -12.05 9.11 -14.21
CA ASN A 146 -11.65 7.95 -13.41
C ASN A 146 -10.27 7.44 -13.87
N ALA A 147 -9.47 6.94 -12.94
CA ALA A 147 -8.12 6.43 -13.21
C ALA A 147 -8.10 5.09 -13.98
N GLY A 148 -9.27 4.47 -14.20
CA GLY A 148 -9.36 3.13 -14.78
C GLY A 148 -9.35 2.04 -13.72
N GLY A 149 -9.01 0.81 -14.10
CA GLY A 149 -9.07 -0.34 -13.17
C GLY A 149 -8.64 -1.66 -13.85
N SER A 150 -8.70 -2.73 -13.08
CA SER A 150 -9.22 -2.84 -11.72
C SER A 150 -8.22 -2.40 -10.62
N SER A 151 -6.99 -2.00 -10.95
CA SER A 151 -5.99 -1.49 -10.01
C SER A 151 -5.90 0.05 -10.06
N GLY A 152 -7.05 0.74 -10.02
CA GLY A 152 -7.09 2.19 -10.20
C GLY A 152 -6.43 2.99 -9.08
N GLY A 153 -6.27 2.41 -7.89
CA GLY A 153 -5.56 3.03 -6.78
C GLY A 153 -4.02 2.85 -6.80
N ALA A 154 -3.50 2.18 -7.82
CA ALA A 154 -2.06 1.95 -7.98
C ALA A 154 -1.32 3.15 -8.52
#